data_36ecba246e218911e8c340bc49c4be33
#
_entry.id   36ecba246e218911e8c340bc49c4be33
#
_cell.length_a   1.000
_cell.length_b   1.000
_cell.length_c   1.000
_cell.angle_alpha   90.00
_cell.angle_beta   90.00
_cell.angle_gamma   90.00
#
_symmetry.space_group_name_H-M   'P 1'
#
loop_
_entity.id
_entity.type
_entity.pdbx_description
1 polymer ?
#
loop_
_entity_poly.entity_id
_entity_poly.type
_entity_poly.pdbx_seq_one_letter_code
_entity_poly.pdbx_strand_id
1 'polypeptide(L)'
;MIYNFNKKQVPKLSEVGGKAKALIETTKAGFPVPEGLALSVDFFEKWLKEIKSSKEWKAMLKNTTKESCDHVKVKAANMKFTKNQKKVFESEIKGLAGDLFAVRSSSPEEDLEGTSFAGMYETFLGVTRKDLEKHVAKAFS
;
A
#
# COMPACT_ATOMS: atom_id res chain seq x y z
N MET A 1 0.24 8.72 -6.39
CA MET A 1 -0.90 9.60 -6.03
C MET A 1 -1.57 9.07 -4.75
N ILE A 2 -2.29 9.90 -3.99
CA ILE A 2 -3.11 9.48 -2.83
C ILE A 2 -4.57 9.77 -3.15
N TYR A 3 -5.43 8.78 -2.99
CA TYR A 3 -6.88 8.89 -3.18
C TYR A 3 -7.57 8.87 -1.82
N ASN A 4 -8.21 9.96 -1.46
CA ASN A 4 -9.07 10.04 -0.28
C ASN A 4 -10.47 9.53 -0.65
N PHE A 5 -11.04 8.61 0.15
CA PHE A 5 -12.34 7.98 -0.13
C PHE A 5 -13.48 9.01 -0.27
N ASN A 6 -13.40 10.11 0.46
CA ASN A 6 -14.40 11.19 0.45
C ASN A 6 -14.24 12.18 -0.72
N LYS A 7 -13.13 12.11 -1.49
CA LYS A 7 -12.91 12.98 -2.65
C LYS A 7 -13.55 12.39 -3.91
N LYS A 8 -13.92 13.26 -4.87
CA LYS A 8 -14.67 12.87 -6.09
C LYS A 8 -13.89 11.95 -7.05
N GLN A 9 -12.59 11.82 -6.93
CA GLN A 9 -11.76 11.04 -7.85
C GLN A 9 -12.00 9.54 -7.68
N VAL A 10 -12.20 8.82 -8.79
CA VAL A 10 -12.25 7.36 -8.85
C VAL A 10 -10.98 6.86 -9.52
N PRO A 11 -10.11 6.14 -8.80
CA PRO A 11 -8.93 5.55 -9.39
C PRO A 11 -9.29 4.37 -10.31
N LYS A 12 -8.38 4.04 -11.21
CA LYS A 12 -8.45 2.79 -11.97
C LYS A 12 -8.09 1.61 -11.06
N LEU A 13 -8.58 0.41 -11.41
CA LEU A 13 -8.22 -0.82 -10.70
C LEU A 13 -6.69 -1.02 -10.64
N SER A 14 -6.01 -0.78 -11.77
CA SER A 14 -4.56 -0.90 -11.87
C SER A 14 -3.76 0.09 -11.01
N GLU A 15 -4.40 1.15 -10.49
CA GLU A 15 -3.73 2.16 -9.66
C GLU A 15 -3.78 1.83 -8.16
N VAL A 16 -4.85 1.18 -7.70
CA VAL A 16 -5.10 1.01 -6.25
C VAL A 16 -5.50 -0.41 -5.84
N GLY A 17 -5.75 -1.31 -6.79
CA GLY A 17 -6.24 -2.66 -6.54
C GLY A 17 -7.74 -2.72 -6.19
N GLY A 18 -8.28 -3.94 -6.17
CA GLY A 18 -9.72 -4.19 -6.04
C GLY A 18 -10.29 -3.76 -4.70
N LYS A 19 -9.64 -4.09 -3.60
CA LYS A 19 -10.10 -3.73 -2.24
C LYS A 19 -10.26 -2.22 -2.07
N ALA A 20 -9.24 -1.45 -2.44
CA ALA A 20 -9.27 -0.01 -2.31
C ALA A 20 -10.29 0.62 -3.26
N LYS A 21 -10.37 0.13 -4.50
CA LYS A 21 -11.37 0.60 -5.47
C LYS A 21 -12.79 0.36 -4.97
N ALA A 22 -13.09 -0.85 -4.48
CA ALA A 22 -14.40 -1.20 -3.94
C ALA A 22 -14.80 -0.30 -2.77
N LEU A 23 -13.88 -0.02 -1.82
CA LEU A 23 -14.14 0.90 -0.71
C LEU A 23 -14.47 2.32 -1.19
N ILE A 24 -13.74 2.85 -2.19
CA ILE A 24 -13.98 4.16 -2.76
C ILE A 24 -15.35 4.21 -3.47
N GLU A 25 -15.69 3.21 -4.26
CA GLU A 25 -16.98 3.13 -4.97
C GLU A 25 -18.15 2.99 -3.99
N THR A 26 -18.00 2.15 -2.94
CA THR A 26 -19.01 1.96 -1.88
C THR A 26 -19.24 3.27 -1.11
N THR A 27 -18.16 4.00 -0.78
CA THR A 27 -18.28 5.33 -0.14
C THR A 27 -19.06 6.29 -1.02
N LYS A 28 -18.78 6.31 -2.32
CA LYS A 28 -19.49 7.17 -3.28
C LYS A 28 -20.95 6.82 -3.48
N ALA A 29 -21.28 5.55 -3.35
CA ALA A 29 -22.66 5.08 -3.38
C ALA A 29 -23.46 5.43 -2.10
N GLY A 30 -22.83 6.13 -1.13
CA GLY A 30 -23.48 6.60 0.09
C GLY A 30 -23.57 5.56 1.20
N PHE A 31 -22.86 4.43 1.08
CA PHE A 31 -22.80 3.43 2.15
C PHE A 31 -21.83 3.86 3.26
N PRO A 32 -22.07 3.46 4.52
CA PRO A 32 -21.22 3.80 5.65
C PRO A 32 -19.89 3.03 5.59
N VAL A 33 -18.88 3.65 5.00
CA VAL A 33 -17.51 3.15 4.96
C VAL A 33 -16.65 4.04 5.86
N PRO A 34 -15.76 3.48 6.68
CA PRO A 34 -14.80 4.27 7.44
C PRO A 34 -13.97 5.17 6.53
N GLU A 35 -13.65 6.38 7.00
CA GLU A 35 -12.76 7.28 6.28
C GLU A 35 -11.42 6.62 6.00
N GLY A 36 -10.84 6.88 4.85
CA GLY A 36 -9.59 6.24 4.45
C GLY A 36 -8.91 6.88 3.25
N LEU A 37 -7.70 6.41 3.03
CA LEU A 37 -6.83 6.78 1.92
C LEU A 37 -6.37 5.53 1.19
N ALA A 38 -6.29 5.60 -0.13
CA ALA A 38 -5.58 4.62 -0.94
C ALA A 38 -4.30 5.25 -1.50
N LEU A 39 -3.16 4.60 -1.28
CA LEU A 39 -1.88 4.95 -1.87
C LEU A 39 -1.75 4.19 -3.19
N SER A 40 -1.63 4.91 -4.31
CA SER A 40 -1.55 4.28 -5.63
C SER A 40 -0.16 3.67 -5.89
N VAL A 41 -0.07 2.82 -6.88
CA VAL A 41 1.20 2.25 -7.37
C VAL A 41 2.23 3.36 -7.64
N ASP A 42 1.81 4.47 -8.26
CA ASP A 42 2.70 5.61 -8.55
C ASP A 42 3.26 6.28 -7.28
N PHE A 43 2.55 6.21 -6.16
CA PHE A 43 3.07 6.71 -4.89
C PHE A 43 4.36 6.00 -4.50
N PHE A 44 4.48 4.72 -4.82
CA PHE A 44 5.62 3.87 -4.49
C PHE A 44 6.68 3.76 -5.60
N GLU A 45 6.56 4.51 -6.70
CA GLU A 45 7.46 4.40 -7.85
C GLU A 45 8.95 4.53 -7.46
N LYS A 46 9.26 5.46 -6.55
CA LYS A 46 10.64 5.64 -6.06
C LYS A 46 11.13 4.44 -5.25
N TRP A 47 10.27 3.84 -4.44
CA TRP A 47 10.60 2.63 -3.70
C TRP A 47 10.88 1.46 -4.65
N LEU A 48 10.02 1.28 -5.64
CA LEU A 48 10.21 0.24 -6.65
C LEU A 48 11.52 0.40 -7.41
N LYS A 49 11.86 1.63 -7.81
CA LYS A 49 13.14 1.93 -8.48
C LYS A 49 14.34 1.60 -7.57
N GLU A 50 14.28 1.98 -6.31
CA GLU A 50 15.35 1.70 -5.33
C GLU A 50 15.49 0.19 -5.08
N ILE A 51 14.38 -0.52 -4.87
CA ILE A 51 14.40 -1.97 -4.66
C ILE A 51 14.98 -2.69 -5.89
N LYS A 52 14.50 -2.38 -7.10
CA LYS A 52 14.96 -2.98 -8.34
C LYS A 52 16.43 -2.69 -8.66
N SER A 53 17.00 -1.61 -8.16
CA SER A 53 18.43 -1.29 -8.30
C SER A 53 19.31 -1.94 -7.23
N SER A 54 18.72 -2.52 -6.18
CA SER A 54 19.43 -3.07 -5.04
C SER A 54 20.17 -4.39 -5.35
N LYS A 55 21.16 -4.70 -4.52
CA LYS A 55 21.90 -5.97 -4.60
C LYS A 55 21.01 -7.17 -4.29
N GLU A 56 20.06 -7.02 -3.37
CA GLU A 56 19.09 -8.04 -2.97
C GLU A 56 18.22 -8.43 -4.17
N TRP A 57 17.68 -7.46 -4.91
CA TRP A 57 16.91 -7.70 -6.11
C TRP A 57 17.72 -8.40 -7.21
N LYS A 58 18.91 -7.91 -7.49
CA LYS A 58 19.82 -8.50 -8.49
C LYS A 58 20.21 -9.95 -8.13
N ALA A 59 20.45 -10.22 -6.84
CA ALA A 59 20.75 -11.57 -6.37
C ALA A 59 19.53 -12.50 -6.54
N MET A 60 18.33 -12.02 -6.22
CA MET A 60 17.09 -12.78 -6.42
C MET A 60 16.85 -13.11 -7.89
N LEU A 61 17.10 -12.19 -8.81
CA LEU A 61 16.97 -12.44 -10.26
C LEU A 61 17.97 -13.48 -10.78
N LYS A 62 19.17 -13.55 -10.19
CA LYS A 62 20.18 -14.57 -10.56
C LYS A 62 19.82 -15.95 -10.05
N ASN A 63 19.29 -16.04 -8.84
CA ASN A 63 18.91 -17.30 -8.20
C ASN A 63 17.69 -17.07 -7.30
N THR A 64 16.51 -17.38 -7.84
CA THR A 64 15.23 -17.19 -7.13
C THR A 64 15.02 -18.31 -6.13
N THR A 65 15.31 -18.04 -4.88
CA THR A 65 15.10 -18.92 -3.73
C THR A 65 14.20 -18.23 -2.72
N LYS A 66 13.64 -18.97 -1.76
CA LYS A 66 12.90 -18.38 -0.65
C LYS A 66 13.75 -17.33 0.09
N GLU A 67 15.01 -17.67 0.39
CA GLU A 67 15.93 -16.77 1.09
C GLU A 67 16.19 -15.48 0.30
N SER A 68 16.44 -15.56 -1.00
CA SER A 68 16.65 -14.37 -1.83
C SER A 68 15.40 -13.49 -1.93
N CYS A 69 14.20 -14.10 -1.98
CA CYS A 69 12.92 -13.37 -1.92
C CYS A 69 12.73 -12.71 -0.55
N ASP A 70 13.04 -13.40 0.54
CA ASP A 70 12.92 -12.86 1.90
C ASP A 70 13.85 -11.64 2.10
N HIS A 71 15.05 -11.62 1.52
CA HIS A 71 15.95 -10.46 1.56
C HIS A 71 15.34 -9.25 0.85
N VAL A 72 14.67 -9.45 -0.29
CA VAL A 72 13.97 -8.36 -0.99
C VAL A 72 12.79 -7.85 -0.17
N LYS A 73 12.00 -8.74 0.45
CA LYS A 73 10.90 -8.36 1.35
C LYS A 73 11.39 -7.56 2.55
N VAL A 74 12.47 -7.98 3.20
CA VAL A 74 13.07 -7.24 4.32
C VAL A 74 13.49 -5.85 3.88
N LYS A 75 14.10 -5.70 2.69
CA LYS A 75 14.44 -4.38 2.16
C LYS A 75 13.19 -3.54 1.94
N ALA A 76 12.15 -4.09 1.29
CA ALA A 76 10.90 -3.39 1.03
C ALA A 76 10.20 -2.93 2.33
N ALA A 77 10.14 -3.81 3.35
CA ALA A 77 9.54 -3.50 4.66
C ALA A 77 10.28 -2.41 5.45
N ASN A 78 11.52 -2.09 5.08
CA ASN A 78 12.33 -1.05 5.71
C ASN A 78 12.42 0.25 4.88
N MET A 79 11.67 0.36 3.78
CA MET A 79 11.62 1.58 2.98
C MET A 79 11.05 2.74 3.79
N LYS A 80 11.51 3.95 3.48
CA LYS A 80 11.05 5.18 4.13
C LYS A 80 10.49 6.14 3.09
N PHE A 81 9.50 6.92 3.52
CA PHE A 81 8.99 7.99 2.68
C PHE A 81 10.06 9.03 2.39
N THR A 82 10.14 9.47 1.16
CA THR A 82 10.89 10.68 0.81
C THR A 82 10.24 11.89 1.49
N LYS A 83 10.97 12.99 1.61
CA LYS A 83 10.43 14.24 2.19
C LYS A 83 9.11 14.66 1.55
N ASN A 84 9.00 14.53 0.22
CA ASN A 84 7.79 14.88 -0.51
C ASN A 84 6.64 13.90 -0.23
N GLN A 85 6.89 12.58 -0.27
CA GLN A 85 5.88 11.59 0.08
C GLN A 85 5.36 11.80 1.50
N LYS A 86 6.25 12.05 2.46
CA LYS A 86 5.90 12.31 3.85
C LYS A 86 5.01 13.54 3.99
N LYS A 87 5.39 14.66 3.36
CA LYS A 87 4.60 15.90 3.37
C LYS A 87 3.18 15.69 2.83
N VAL A 88 3.06 15.03 1.67
CA VAL A 88 1.75 14.76 1.04
C VAL A 88 0.92 13.81 1.89
N PHE A 89 1.52 12.73 2.40
CA PHE A 89 0.86 11.74 3.24
C PHE A 89 0.35 12.35 4.55
N GLU A 90 1.19 13.12 5.25
CA GLU A 90 0.81 13.79 6.50
C GLU A 90 -0.34 14.80 6.30
N SER A 91 -0.34 15.52 5.17
CA SER A 91 -1.41 16.44 4.83
C SER A 91 -2.75 15.74 4.66
N GLU A 92 -2.79 14.59 3.98
CA GLU A 92 -4.03 13.82 3.79
C GLU A 92 -4.48 13.11 5.07
N ILE A 93 -3.55 12.57 5.86
CA ILE A 93 -3.86 11.90 7.14
C ILE A 93 -4.43 12.86 8.19
N LYS A 94 -4.02 14.12 8.19
CA LYS A 94 -4.58 15.14 9.11
C LYS A 94 -6.07 15.32 8.94
N GLY A 95 -6.59 15.10 7.74
CA GLY A 95 -8.02 15.23 7.43
C GLY A 95 -8.87 14.03 7.86
N LEU A 96 -8.26 12.93 8.30
CA LEU A 96 -8.98 11.74 8.75
C LEU A 96 -9.27 11.79 10.26
N ALA A 97 -10.48 11.35 10.62
CA ALA A 97 -10.86 11.19 12.02
C ALA A 97 -10.17 9.98 12.69
N GLY A 98 -10.04 10.05 14.02
CA GLY A 98 -9.52 8.96 14.83
C GLY A 98 -8.00 8.91 14.95
N ASP A 99 -7.53 8.08 15.91
CA ASP A 99 -6.12 7.94 16.27
C ASP A 99 -5.56 6.55 15.92
N LEU A 100 -6.44 5.60 15.60
CA LEU A 100 -6.08 4.24 15.24
C LEU A 100 -6.55 3.92 13.81
N PHE A 101 -5.70 3.26 13.05
CA PHE A 101 -5.92 2.95 11.65
C PHE A 101 -5.77 1.46 11.36
N ALA A 102 -6.45 1.00 10.32
CA ALA A 102 -6.15 -0.27 9.66
C ALA A 102 -5.30 0.02 8.44
N VAL A 103 -4.15 -0.64 8.32
CA VAL A 103 -3.28 -0.60 7.13
C VAL A 103 -3.42 -1.93 6.40
N ARG A 104 -3.80 -1.88 5.13
CA ARG A 104 -4.08 -3.07 4.32
C ARG A 104 -3.41 -2.96 2.96
N SER A 105 -2.87 -4.06 2.46
CA SER A 105 -2.50 -4.16 1.06
C SER A 105 -3.74 -4.23 0.17
N SER A 106 -3.61 -3.72 -1.05
CA SER A 106 -4.62 -3.82 -2.10
C SER A 106 -3.88 -3.95 -3.42
N SER A 107 -3.79 -5.16 -3.95
CA SER A 107 -3.11 -5.44 -5.21
C SER A 107 -4.12 -5.56 -6.36
N PRO A 108 -3.81 -5.05 -7.55
CA PRO A 108 -4.58 -5.34 -8.76
C PRO A 108 -4.61 -6.84 -9.12
N GLU A 109 -3.61 -7.59 -8.68
CA GLU A 109 -3.46 -9.02 -8.96
C GLU A 109 -4.26 -9.90 -8.01
N GLU A 110 -4.73 -9.36 -6.89
CA GLU A 110 -5.48 -10.11 -5.86
C GLU A 110 -6.84 -10.61 -6.37
N ASP A 111 -7.41 -9.94 -7.37
CA ASP A 111 -8.73 -10.22 -7.93
C ASP A 111 -8.66 -10.99 -9.27
N LEU A 112 -7.51 -11.57 -9.63
CA LEU A 112 -7.41 -12.40 -10.83
C LEU A 112 -8.20 -13.70 -10.64
N GLU A 113 -9.17 -13.93 -11.55
CA GLU A 113 -10.01 -15.12 -11.55
C GLU A 113 -9.18 -16.42 -11.52
N GLY A 114 -9.49 -17.30 -10.60
CA GLY A 114 -8.90 -18.65 -10.50
C GLY A 114 -7.70 -18.77 -9.58
N THR A 115 -7.21 -17.70 -8.95
CA THR A 115 -6.14 -17.75 -7.96
C THR A 115 -6.60 -17.21 -6.63
N SER A 116 -6.59 -18.04 -5.58
CA SER A 116 -6.84 -17.59 -4.22
C SER A 116 -5.51 -17.18 -3.58
N PHE A 117 -5.32 -15.87 -3.39
CA PHE A 117 -4.20 -15.31 -2.63
C PHE A 117 -4.55 -15.10 -1.15
N ALA A 118 -5.51 -15.85 -0.63
CA ALA A 118 -5.92 -15.76 0.76
C ALA A 118 -4.72 -15.96 1.70
N GLY A 119 -4.46 -14.99 2.57
CA GLY A 119 -3.35 -15.02 3.53
C GLY A 119 -1.99 -14.55 3.00
N MET A 120 -1.87 -14.17 1.72
CA MET A 120 -0.63 -13.62 1.18
C MET A 120 -0.47 -12.11 1.44
N TYR A 121 -1.55 -11.43 1.78
CA TYR A 121 -1.59 -9.99 1.99
C TYR A 121 -1.82 -9.66 3.47
N GLU A 122 -0.97 -8.80 4.00
CA GLU A 122 -1.01 -8.45 5.41
C GLU A 122 -2.03 -7.34 5.71
N THR A 123 -2.67 -7.46 6.86
CA THR A 123 -3.53 -6.43 7.45
C THR A 123 -3.03 -6.11 8.86
N PHE A 124 -2.76 -4.85 9.12
CA PHE A 124 -2.35 -4.34 10.43
C PHE A 124 -3.47 -3.51 11.01
N LEU A 125 -3.96 -3.90 12.18
CA LEU A 125 -5.02 -3.19 12.92
C LEU A 125 -4.45 -2.42 14.09
N GLY A 126 -5.15 -1.37 14.52
CA GLY A 126 -4.77 -0.58 15.69
C GLY A 126 -3.46 0.20 15.51
N VAL A 127 -3.15 0.59 14.27
CA VAL A 127 -1.91 1.33 13.96
C VAL A 127 -2.07 2.79 14.34
N THR A 128 -1.18 3.30 15.17
CA THR A 128 -1.16 4.73 15.54
C THR A 128 -0.63 5.60 14.40
N ARG A 129 -0.97 6.90 14.40
CA ARG A 129 -0.45 7.85 13.40
C ARG A 129 1.07 7.83 13.27
N LYS A 130 1.77 7.68 14.39
CA LYS A 130 3.24 7.60 14.46
C LYS A 130 3.81 6.40 13.72
N ASP A 131 3.11 5.28 13.74
CA ASP A 131 3.57 4.01 13.18
C ASP A 131 3.05 3.74 11.75
N LEU A 132 2.24 4.63 11.18
CA LEU A 132 1.64 4.44 9.86
C LEU A 132 2.68 4.20 8.76
N GLU A 133 3.72 5.03 8.67
CA GLU A 133 4.77 4.88 7.64
C GLU A 133 5.41 3.49 7.69
N LYS A 134 5.74 3.01 8.89
CA LYS A 134 6.32 1.69 9.11
C LYS A 134 5.39 0.56 8.65
N HIS A 135 4.10 0.66 8.95
CA HIS A 135 3.13 -0.37 8.58
C HIS A 135 2.75 -0.29 7.09
N VAL A 136 2.76 0.89 6.49
CA VAL A 136 2.66 1.03 5.02
C VAL A 136 3.81 0.31 4.33
N ALA A 137 5.05 0.46 4.79
CA ALA A 137 6.20 -0.24 4.21
C ALA A 137 6.08 -1.76 4.36
N LYS A 138 5.59 -2.25 5.50
CA LYS A 138 5.33 -3.68 5.71
C LYS A 138 4.21 -4.21 4.82
N ALA A 139 3.10 -3.47 4.68
CA ALA A 139 2.00 -3.88 3.81
C ALA A 139 2.38 -3.86 2.33
N PHE A 140 3.37 -3.04 1.95
CA PHE A 140 3.93 -2.96 0.60
C PHE A 140 4.88 -4.12 0.29
N SER A 141 5.56 -4.70 1.28
CA SER A 141 6.59 -5.74 1.10
C SER A 141 6.00 -7.11 0.78
#